data_335b13f9d478a4823e25e8aee3851570
#
_entry.id   335b13f9d478a4823e25e8aee3851570
#
_cell.length_a   1.000
_cell.length_b   1.000
_cell.length_c   1.000
_cell.angle_alpha   90.00
_cell.angle_beta   90.00
_cell.angle_gamma   90.00
#
_symmetry.space_group_name_H-M   'P 1'
#
loop_
_entity.id
_entity.type
_entity.pdbx_description
1 polymer ?
#
loop_
_entity_poly.entity_id
_entity_poly.type
_entity_poly.pdbx_seq_one_letter_code
_entity_poly.pdbx_strand_id
1 'polypeptide(L)'
;MEFIELPPCARPLLDKFYKSHGSRMRTAGNARWWVARDGEIVAGCNLVPMAKGHWLTGLYVAPDQRNQGLGRNLLDAAQGTTSGPMWLFCEPELREFYA
;
A
#
# COMPACT_ATOMS: atom_id res chain seq x y z
N MET A 1 13.65 -3.61 7.67
CA MET A 1 12.41 -3.26 6.91
C MET A 1 11.28 -4.19 7.31
N GLU A 2 10.18 -3.63 7.73
CA GLU A 2 9.00 -4.41 8.11
C GLU A 2 7.86 -4.16 7.14
N PHE A 3 7.13 -5.24 6.80
CA PHE A 3 5.92 -5.18 5.98
C PHE A 3 4.78 -5.63 6.88
N ILE A 4 3.93 -4.70 7.31
CA ILE A 4 2.90 -4.98 8.31
C ILE A 4 1.55 -4.43 7.88
N GLU A 5 0.49 -5.05 8.42
CA GLU A 5 -0.86 -4.52 8.31
C GLU A 5 -1.09 -3.55 9.49
N LEU A 6 -1.52 -2.33 9.19
CA LEU A 6 -1.81 -1.36 10.23
C LEU A 6 -3.14 -1.69 10.94
N PRO A 7 -3.18 -1.61 12.27
CA PRO A 7 -4.46 -1.68 12.98
C PRO A 7 -5.31 -0.44 12.69
N PRO A 8 -6.64 -0.51 12.86
CA PRO A 8 -7.52 0.64 12.59
C PRO A 8 -7.13 1.92 13.34
N CYS A 9 -6.61 1.79 14.56
CA CYS A 9 -6.18 2.95 15.35
C CYS A 9 -4.96 3.65 14.76
N ALA A 10 -4.21 3.00 13.87
CA ALA A 10 -3.03 3.57 13.23
C ALA A 10 -3.30 4.14 11.84
N ARG A 11 -4.56 4.14 11.39
CA ARG A 11 -4.95 4.71 10.09
C ARG A 11 -4.41 6.12 9.85
N PRO A 12 -4.44 7.04 10.84
CA PRO A 12 -3.92 8.39 10.64
C PRO A 12 -2.44 8.43 10.26
N LEU A 13 -1.67 7.42 10.61
CA LEU A 13 -0.25 7.36 10.25
C LEU A 13 -0.07 7.22 8.74
N LEU A 14 -0.90 6.39 8.10
CA LEU A 14 -0.82 6.22 6.64
C LEU A 14 -1.32 7.47 5.91
N ASP A 15 -2.40 8.09 6.38
CA ASP A 15 -2.88 9.35 5.82
C ASP A 15 -1.82 10.45 5.95
N LYS A 16 -1.13 10.51 7.08
CA LYS A 16 -0.05 11.46 7.31
C LYS A 16 1.10 11.21 6.34
N PHE A 17 1.44 9.95 6.09
CA PHE A 17 2.47 9.58 5.14
C PHE A 17 2.13 10.09 3.74
N TYR A 18 0.91 9.81 3.25
CA TYR A 18 0.48 10.31 1.96
C TYR A 18 0.57 11.83 1.87
N LYS A 19 0.06 12.51 2.89
CA LYS A 19 0.03 13.96 2.93
C LYS A 19 1.43 14.57 2.96
N SER A 20 2.35 13.95 3.72
CA SER A 20 3.72 14.46 3.85
C SER A 20 4.49 14.42 2.54
N HIS A 21 4.08 13.55 1.61
CA HIS A 21 4.68 13.45 0.29
C HIS A 21 3.87 14.16 -0.81
N GLY A 22 2.85 14.92 -0.43
CA GLY A 22 2.01 15.63 -1.38
C GLY A 22 1.15 14.70 -2.23
N SER A 23 0.96 13.47 -1.81
CA SER A 23 0.12 12.51 -2.52
C SER A 23 -1.36 12.82 -2.30
N ARG A 24 -2.16 12.63 -3.35
CA ARG A 24 -3.62 12.73 -3.26
C ARG A 24 -4.26 11.45 -2.76
N MET A 25 -3.47 10.41 -2.59
CA MET A 25 -3.97 9.13 -2.10
C MET A 25 -4.45 9.24 -0.67
N ARG A 26 -5.42 8.42 -0.30
CA ARG A 26 -6.02 8.40 1.03
C ARG A 26 -6.31 6.98 1.46
N THR A 27 -6.41 6.76 2.75
CA THR A 27 -6.90 5.49 3.27
C THR A 27 -8.38 5.34 2.97
N ALA A 28 -8.77 4.16 2.50
CA ALA A 28 -10.19 3.82 2.33
C ALA A 28 -10.73 3.29 3.65
N GLY A 29 -11.94 3.72 4.03
CA GLY A 29 -12.50 3.41 5.34
C GLY A 29 -12.83 1.94 5.56
N ASN A 30 -13.08 1.19 4.48
CA ASN A 30 -13.43 -0.22 4.53
C ASN A 30 -12.27 -1.12 4.09
N ALA A 31 -11.05 -0.60 4.07
CA ALA A 31 -9.89 -1.32 3.56
C ALA A 31 -9.03 -1.87 4.70
N ARG A 32 -8.16 -2.81 4.33
CA ARG A 32 -7.00 -3.17 5.13
C ARG A 32 -5.84 -2.31 4.63
N TRP A 33 -5.02 -1.81 5.56
CA TRP A 33 -3.91 -0.91 5.22
C TRP A 33 -2.59 -1.61 5.48
N TRP A 34 -1.79 -1.73 4.43
CA TRP A 34 -0.47 -2.34 4.51
C TRP A 34 0.61 -1.29 4.31
N VAL A 35 1.67 -1.39 5.09
CA VAL A 35 2.79 -0.44 5.01
C VAL A 35 4.12 -1.18 5.04
N ALA A 36 5.13 -0.57 4.42
CA ALA A 36 6.52 -0.90 4.62
C ALA A 36 7.11 0.14 5.57
N ARG A 37 7.80 -0.30 6.60
CA ARG A 37 8.32 0.57 7.65
C ARG A 37 9.79 0.30 7.89
N ASP A 38 10.58 1.37 7.94
CA ASP A 38 12.00 1.33 8.28
C ASP A 38 12.25 2.50 9.25
N GLY A 39 11.88 2.29 10.53
CA GLY A 39 11.80 3.36 11.50
C GLY A 39 10.54 4.20 11.34
N GLU A 40 10.23 4.60 10.11
CA GLU A 40 9.02 5.30 9.73
C GLU A 40 8.41 4.65 8.50
N ILE A 41 7.17 5.00 8.17
CA ILE A 41 6.50 4.47 6.99
C ILE A 41 7.19 5.02 5.73
N VAL A 42 7.61 4.11 4.84
CA VAL A 42 8.25 4.46 3.57
C VAL A 42 7.42 4.02 2.36
N ALA A 43 6.39 3.22 2.56
CA ALA A 43 5.43 2.82 1.52
C ALA A 43 4.13 2.41 2.16
N GLY A 44 3.05 2.47 1.39
CA GLY A 44 1.75 2.03 1.90
C GLY A 44 0.76 1.78 0.79
N CYS A 45 -0.32 1.05 1.11
CA CYS A 45 -1.40 0.77 0.18
C CYS A 45 -2.68 0.42 0.92
N ASN A 46 -3.79 0.39 0.16
CA ASN A 46 -5.09 -0.07 0.63
C ASN A 46 -5.45 -1.39 -0.03
N LEU A 47 -5.98 -2.34 0.75
CA LEU A 47 -6.62 -3.55 0.24
C LEU A 47 -8.10 -3.45 0.54
N VAL A 48 -8.91 -3.24 -0.49
CA VAL A 48 -10.37 -3.13 -0.36
C VAL A 48 -10.97 -4.52 -0.59
N PRO A 49 -11.65 -5.11 0.40
CA PRO A 49 -12.28 -6.42 0.20
C PRO A 49 -13.41 -6.34 -0.81
N MET A 50 -13.49 -7.35 -1.67
CA MET A 50 -14.52 -7.50 -2.67
C MET A 50 -15.09 -8.93 -2.61
N ALA A 51 -16.19 -9.17 -3.30
CA ALA A 51 -16.88 -10.47 -3.25
C ALA A 51 -15.98 -11.66 -3.59
N LYS A 52 -15.01 -11.48 -4.51
CA LYS A 52 -14.16 -12.56 -5.00
C LYS A 52 -12.67 -12.33 -4.79
N GLY A 53 -12.30 -11.40 -3.91
CA GLY A 53 -10.90 -11.11 -3.66
C GLY A 53 -10.69 -9.74 -3.09
N HIS A 54 -9.61 -9.09 -3.47
CA HIS A 54 -9.25 -7.76 -2.95
C HIS A 54 -8.85 -6.84 -4.09
N TRP A 55 -9.20 -5.57 -3.94
CA TRP A 55 -8.79 -4.52 -4.86
C TRP A 55 -7.67 -3.72 -4.19
N LEU A 56 -6.50 -3.67 -4.82
CA LEU A 56 -5.39 -2.89 -4.32
C LEU A 56 -5.42 -1.50 -4.92
N THR A 57 -5.35 -0.48 -4.08
CA THR A 57 -5.35 0.91 -4.50
C THR A 57 -4.47 1.72 -3.55
N GLY A 58 -4.14 2.95 -3.95
CA GLY A 58 -3.39 3.86 -3.10
C GLY A 58 -1.95 3.43 -2.82
N LEU A 59 -1.35 2.62 -3.68
CA LEU A 59 0.05 2.24 -3.50
C LEU A 59 0.96 3.44 -3.76
N TYR A 60 1.77 3.78 -2.77
CA TYR A 60 2.73 4.87 -2.85
C TYR A 60 4.01 4.47 -2.14
N VAL A 61 5.14 4.70 -2.79
CA VAL A 61 6.47 4.48 -2.22
C VAL A 61 7.18 5.82 -2.14
N ALA A 62 7.80 6.11 -1.00
CA ALA A 62 8.56 7.35 -0.84
C ALA A 62 9.61 7.46 -1.96
N PRO A 63 9.79 8.66 -2.56
CA PRO A 63 10.65 8.81 -3.73
C PRO A 63 12.08 8.31 -3.54
N ASP A 64 12.65 8.48 -2.35
CA ASP A 64 14.01 8.04 -2.04
C ASP A 64 14.11 6.52 -1.81
N GLN A 65 12.97 5.82 -1.76
CA GLN A 65 12.91 4.38 -1.56
C GLN A 65 12.45 3.64 -2.82
N ARG A 66 12.25 4.34 -3.92
CA ARG A 66 11.84 3.73 -5.19
C ARG A 66 12.99 2.97 -5.82
N ASN A 67 12.66 2.06 -6.75
CA ASN A 67 13.62 1.23 -7.47
C ASN A 67 14.36 0.20 -6.59
N GLN A 68 13.79 -0.10 -5.41
CA GLN A 68 14.34 -1.09 -4.49
C GLN A 68 13.43 -2.29 -4.30
N GLY A 69 12.36 -2.39 -5.11
CA GLY A 69 11.42 -3.49 -5.01
C GLY A 69 10.49 -3.43 -3.81
N LEU A 70 10.42 -2.30 -3.10
CA LEU A 70 9.60 -2.18 -1.88
C LEU A 70 8.13 -2.40 -2.14
N GLY A 71 7.60 -1.81 -3.22
CA GLY A 71 6.19 -1.97 -3.54
C GLY A 71 5.83 -3.40 -3.85
N ARG A 72 6.69 -4.10 -4.63
CA ARG A 72 6.49 -5.51 -4.93
C ARG A 72 6.53 -6.35 -3.66
N ASN A 73 7.49 -6.10 -2.78
CA ASN A 73 7.59 -6.82 -1.52
C ASN A 73 6.37 -6.55 -0.63
N LEU A 74 5.88 -5.32 -0.64
CA LEU A 74 4.68 -4.96 0.10
C LEU A 74 3.44 -5.69 -0.45
N LEU A 75 3.32 -5.75 -1.78
CA LEU A 75 2.24 -6.48 -2.44
C LEU A 75 2.29 -7.97 -2.10
N ASP A 76 3.49 -8.56 -2.14
CA ASP A 76 3.66 -9.98 -1.81
C ASP A 76 3.28 -10.25 -0.36
N ALA A 77 3.68 -9.39 0.56
CA ALA A 77 3.32 -9.54 1.98
C ALA A 77 1.81 -9.44 2.17
N ALA A 78 1.16 -8.48 1.55
CA ALA A 78 -0.29 -8.30 1.65
C ALA A 78 -1.03 -9.48 1.02
N GLN A 79 -0.60 -9.94 -0.14
CA GLN A 79 -1.22 -11.06 -0.83
C GLN A 79 -1.12 -12.35 -0.03
N GLY A 80 -0.03 -12.54 0.70
CA GLY A 80 0.16 -13.73 1.52
C GLY A 80 -0.86 -13.90 2.63
N THR A 81 -1.58 -12.82 3.00
CA THR A 81 -2.61 -12.85 4.05
C THR A 81 -4.02 -12.86 3.50
N THR A 82 -4.18 -12.85 2.17
CA THR A 82 -5.49 -12.85 1.52
C THR A 82 -5.72 -14.16 0.79
N SER A 83 -6.98 -14.56 0.67
CA SER A 83 -7.39 -15.65 -0.20
C SER A 83 -8.03 -15.07 -1.44
N GLY A 84 -7.86 -15.74 -2.59
CA GLY A 84 -8.44 -15.31 -3.85
C GLY A 84 -7.59 -14.25 -4.57
N PRO A 85 -8.07 -13.79 -5.72
CA PRO A 85 -7.30 -12.87 -6.56
C PRO A 85 -7.20 -11.47 -5.95
N MET A 86 -6.11 -10.78 -6.32
CA MET A 86 -5.91 -9.39 -5.99
C MET A 86 -5.86 -8.60 -7.30
N TRP A 87 -6.73 -7.60 -7.42
CA TRP A 87 -6.76 -6.72 -8.60
C TRP A 87 -6.03 -5.43 -8.28
N LEU A 88 -5.20 -4.98 -9.22
CA LEU A 88 -4.42 -3.77 -9.08
C LEU A 88 -5.09 -2.63 -9.83
N PHE A 89 -5.27 -1.50 -9.15
CA PHE A 89 -5.59 -0.23 -9.80
C PHE A 89 -4.29 0.55 -9.95
N CYS A 90 -3.81 0.69 -11.18
CA CYS A 90 -2.51 1.27 -11.45
C CYS A 90 -2.66 2.64 -12.11
N GLU A 91 -2.12 3.67 -11.47
CA GLU A 91 -1.98 4.98 -12.08
C GLU A 91 -0.95 4.88 -13.23
N PRO A 92 -1.09 5.67 -14.31
CA PRO A 92 -0.14 5.61 -15.41
C PRO A 92 1.32 5.75 -14.99
N GLU A 93 1.62 6.60 -14.05
CA GLU A 93 2.97 6.81 -13.56
C GLU A 93 3.52 5.63 -12.75
N LEU A 94 2.65 4.71 -12.34
CA LEU A 94 3.04 3.53 -11.57
C LEU A 94 3.16 2.27 -12.43
N ARG A 95 2.86 2.35 -13.73
CA ARG A 95 2.90 1.17 -14.61
C ARG A 95 4.26 0.50 -14.63
N GLU A 96 5.33 1.27 -14.74
CA GLU A 96 6.68 0.73 -14.74
C GLU A 96 7.00 0.03 -13.44
N PHE A 97 6.43 0.50 -12.36
CA PHE A 97 6.62 -0.08 -11.05
C PHE A 97 6.04 -1.49 -10.97
N TYR A 98 4.87 -1.72 -11.60
CA TYR A 98 4.22 -3.02 -11.60
C TYR A 98 4.73 -3.95 -12.71
N ALA A 99 5.34 -3.40 -13.70
CA ALA A 99 5.91 -4.17 -14.79
C ALA A 99 7.16 -4.91 -14.36
#